data_a5001e24dca491c8563e31bc8f3e68ef
#
_entry.id   a5001e24dca491c8563e31bc8f3e68ef
#
_cell.length_a   1.000
_cell.length_b   1.000
_cell.length_c   1.000
_cell.angle_alpha   90.00
_cell.angle_beta   90.00
_cell.angle_gamma   90.00
#
_symmetry.space_group_name_H-M   'P 1'
#
loop_
_entity.id
_entity.type
_entity.pdbx_description
1 polymer ?
#
loop_
_entity_poly.entity_id
_entity_poly.type
_entity_poly.pdbx_seq_one_letter_code
_entity_poly.pdbx_strand_id
1 'polypeptide(L)'
;AYGGGAGQDNNNACFRFYSYRDPRSEETFNDFSASVDWVLSNQLLPQHLEEAVLGVIGSLDKPGSPAGEALQAYQNQLHGRHADVRQAFRLALLSVTLESLKNVAATYLKDKHPSEAVVAPAELSEHKYFKDFEVYSV
;
A
#
# COMPACT_ATOMS: atom_id res chain seq x y z
N ALA A 1 10.02 -5.32 13.69
CA ALA A 1 9.00 -4.31 13.41
C ALA A 1 7.77 -4.50 14.29
N TYR A 2 7.17 -3.41 14.71
CA TYR A 2 5.89 -3.47 15.44
C TYR A 2 4.71 -3.57 14.47
N GLY A 3 4.89 -3.07 13.26
CA GLY A 3 3.94 -3.19 12.17
C GLY A 3 4.54 -2.67 10.88
N GLY A 4 4.19 -3.30 9.79
CA GLY A 4 4.59 -2.89 8.47
C GLY A 4 3.49 -3.23 7.46
N GLY A 5 3.53 -2.60 6.32
CA GLY A 5 2.56 -2.86 5.28
C GLY A 5 2.78 -2.04 4.03
N ALA A 6 1.83 -2.21 3.12
CA ALA A 6 1.75 -1.44 1.89
C ALA A 6 0.35 -0.88 1.71
N GLY A 7 0.23 0.22 1.02
CA GLY A 7 -1.06 0.83 0.77
C GLY A 7 -1.03 1.88 -0.33
N GLN A 8 -2.20 2.15 -0.87
CA GLN A 8 -2.41 3.21 -1.84
C GLN A 8 -3.11 4.39 -1.18
N ASP A 9 -2.61 5.58 -1.44
CA ASP A 9 -3.28 6.83 -1.12
C ASP A 9 -3.92 7.42 -2.38
N ASN A 10 -5.24 7.38 -2.42
CA ASN A 10 -6.00 7.85 -3.58
C ASN A 10 -6.03 9.39 -3.72
N ASN A 11 -5.65 10.13 -2.67
CA ASN A 11 -5.68 11.61 -2.72
C ASN A 11 -4.49 12.16 -3.50
N ASN A 12 -3.34 11.48 -3.43
CA ASN A 12 -2.12 11.88 -4.11
C ASN A 12 -1.62 10.87 -5.14
N ALA A 13 -2.39 9.80 -5.39
CA ALA A 13 -2.07 8.71 -6.31
C ALA A 13 -0.72 8.02 -6.01
N CYS A 14 -0.31 7.98 -4.75
CA CYS A 14 0.92 7.35 -4.32
C CYS A 14 0.67 5.93 -3.81
N PHE A 15 1.55 5.00 -4.18
CA PHE A 15 1.68 3.72 -3.51
C PHE A 15 2.84 3.82 -2.52
N ARG A 16 2.63 3.34 -1.29
CA ARG A 16 3.62 3.45 -0.21
C ARG A 16 3.82 2.12 0.50
N PHE A 17 5.06 1.87 0.89
CA PHE A 17 5.42 0.90 1.91
C PHE A 17 5.69 1.65 3.20
N TYR A 18 5.44 1.05 4.33
CA TYR A 18 5.73 1.65 5.63
C TYR A 18 6.09 0.59 6.66
N SER A 19 6.89 0.97 7.62
CA SER A 19 7.19 0.20 8.83
C SER A 19 7.16 1.11 10.05
N TYR A 20 6.77 0.58 11.19
CA TYR A 20 6.66 1.31 12.43
C TYR A 20 7.42 0.58 13.55
N ARG A 21 8.25 1.34 14.29
CA ARG A 21 9.13 0.81 15.35
C ARG A 21 9.96 -0.37 14.86
N ASP A 22 10.58 -0.20 13.72
CA ASP A 22 11.49 -1.18 13.15
C ASP A 22 12.93 -0.80 13.51
N PRO A 23 13.66 -1.65 14.22
CA PRO A 23 15.07 -1.40 14.53
C PRO A 23 15.99 -1.61 13.31
N ARG A 24 15.49 -2.25 12.23
CA ARG A 24 16.23 -2.50 11.01
C ARG A 24 15.90 -1.41 10.01
N SER A 25 16.72 -0.42 9.85
CA SER A 25 16.40 0.72 9.00
C SER A 25 16.67 0.44 7.51
N GLU A 26 17.93 0.21 7.15
CA GLU A 26 18.33 -0.07 5.76
C GLU A 26 17.71 -1.36 5.25
N GLU A 27 17.76 -2.43 6.03
CA GLU A 27 17.22 -3.74 5.64
C GLU A 27 15.71 -3.66 5.38
N THR A 28 14.99 -2.79 6.08
CA THR A 28 13.55 -2.60 5.86
C THR A 28 13.26 -1.99 4.49
N PHE A 29 14.04 -1.03 4.02
CA PHE A 29 13.93 -0.50 2.66
C PHE A 29 14.26 -1.57 1.61
N ASN A 30 15.28 -2.40 1.87
CA ASN A 30 15.60 -3.54 1.03
C ASN A 30 14.45 -4.58 1.00
N ASP A 31 13.82 -4.85 2.14
CA ASP A 31 12.66 -5.75 2.23
C ASP A 31 11.45 -5.21 1.42
N PHE A 32 11.24 -3.89 1.38
CA PHE A 32 10.22 -3.30 0.53
C PHE A 32 10.48 -3.56 -0.96
N SER A 33 11.71 -3.37 -1.40
CA SER A 33 12.12 -3.68 -2.77
C SER A 33 11.99 -5.17 -3.08
N ALA A 34 12.45 -6.04 -2.17
CA ALA A 34 12.34 -7.48 -2.31
C ALA A 34 10.88 -7.97 -2.35
N SER A 35 9.96 -7.27 -1.69
CA SER A 35 8.53 -7.61 -1.74
C SER A 35 7.93 -7.40 -3.14
N VAL A 36 8.38 -6.39 -3.88
CA VAL A 36 8.00 -6.17 -5.27
C VAL A 36 8.53 -7.31 -6.15
N ASP A 37 9.79 -7.70 -5.94
CA ASP A 37 10.40 -8.81 -6.67
C ASP A 37 9.69 -10.14 -6.40
N TRP A 38 9.26 -10.35 -5.16
CA TRP A 38 8.48 -11.53 -4.81
C TRP A 38 7.13 -11.57 -5.55
N VAL A 39 6.42 -10.45 -5.64
CA VAL A 39 5.16 -10.36 -6.40
C VAL A 39 5.38 -10.69 -7.88
N LEU A 40 6.51 -10.26 -8.45
CA LEU A 40 6.85 -10.53 -9.85
C LEU A 40 7.36 -11.96 -10.10
N SER A 41 7.77 -12.66 -9.04
CA SER A 41 8.29 -14.02 -9.12
C SER A 41 7.20 -15.05 -9.42
N ASN A 42 7.63 -16.31 -9.64
CA ASN A 42 6.73 -17.44 -9.77
C ASN A 42 6.26 -18.02 -8.42
N GLN A 43 6.64 -17.39 -7.29
CA GLN A 43 6.22 -17.80 -5.96
C GLN A 43 4.83 -17.26 -5.59
N LEU A 44 4.35 -16.24 -6.32
CA LEU A 44 3.00 -15.72 -6.14
C LEU A 44 1.98 -16.71 -6.68
N LEU A 45 1.24 -17.36 -5.78
CA LEU A 45 0.25 -18.38 -6.10
C LEU A 45 -1.15 -17.77 -6.25
N PRO A 46 -2.08 -18.43 -6.99
CA PRO A 46 -3.47 -17.99 -7.08
C PRO A 46 -4.14 -17.78 -5.74
N GLN A 47 -3.84 -18.62 -4.74
CA GLN A 47 -4.38 -18.50 -3.39
C GLN A 47 -4.03 -17.15 -2.74
N HIS A 48 -2.80 -16.64 -2.92
CA HIS A 48 -2.41 -15.34 -2.37
C HIS A 48 -3.24 -14.19 -2.96
N LEU A 49 -3.57 -14.28 -4.26
CA LEU A 49 -4.44 -13.30 -4.90
C LEU A 49 -5.86 -13.38 -4.34
N GLU A 50 -6.40 -14.59 -4.20
CA GLU A 50 -7.74 -14.81 -3.63
C GLU A 50 -7.84 -14.24 -2.22
N GLU A 51 -6.88 -14.55 -1.34
CA GLU A 51 -6.80 -14.02 0.02
C GLU A 51 -6.74 -12.48 0.03
N ALA A 52 -5.95 -11.87 -0.86
CA ALA A 52 -5.85 -10.43 -0.97
C ALA A 52 -7.16 -9.79 -1.45
N VAL A 53 -7.81 -10.36 -2.47
CA VAL A 53 -9.11 -9.90 -2.98
C VAL A 53 -10.18 -10.00 -1.91
N LEU A 54 -10.25 -11.13 -1.19
CA LEU A 54 -11.19 -11.33 -0.08
C LEU A 54 -10.94 -10.33 1.04
N GLY A 55 -9.68 -10.03 1.36
CA GLY A 55 -9.32 -9.02 2.35
C GLY A 55 -9.83 -7.62 1.99
N VAL A 56 -9.66 -7.22 0.73
CA VAL A 56 -10.16 -5.90 0.24
C VAL A 56 -11.69 -5.88 0.23
N ILE A 57 -12.35 -6.93 -0.29
CA ILE A 57 -13.82 -7.04 -0.28
C ILE A 57 -14.36 -6.99 1.15
N GLY A 58 -13.76 -7.75 2.07
CA GLY A 58 -14.15 -7.73 3.47
C GLY A 58 -14.04 -6.34 4.12
N SER A 59 -13.03 -5.56 3.74
CA SER A 59 -12.89 -4.19 4.21
C SER A 59 -13.97 -3.24 3.65
N LEU A 60 -14.37 -3.45 2.39
CA LEU A 60 -15.44 -2.68 1.73
C LEU A 60 -16.83 -2.99 2.33
N ASP A 61 -17.04 -4.24 2.71
CA ASP A 61 -18.33 -4.74 3.23
C ASP A 61 -18.43 -4.64 4.75
N LYS A 62 -17.39 -4.16 5.42
CA LYS A 62 -17.40 -4.03 6.88
C LYS A 62 -18.53 -3.09 7.31
N PRO A 63 -19.50 -3.56 8.12
CA PRO A 63 -20.58 -2.72 8.58
C PRO A 63 -20.06 -1.62 9.50
N GLY A 64 -20.56 -0.41 9.28
CA GLY A 64 -20.30 0.74 10.14
C GLY A 64 -21.34 0.91 11.23
N SER A 65 -21.13 1.86 12.13
CA SER A 65 -22.21 2.36 12.98
C SER A 65 -23.21 3.15 12.13
N PRO A 66 -24.48 3.30 12.52
CA PRO A 66 -25.45 4.09 11.77
C PRO A 66 -24.96 5.50 11.42
N ALA A 67 -24.28 6.17 12.35
CA ALA A 67 -23.69 7.48 12.12
C ALA A 67 -22.51 7.41 11.12
N GLY A 68 -21.68 6.37 11.22
CA GLY A 68 -20.58 6.13 10.30
C GLY A 68 -21.06 5.85 8.89
N GLU A 69 -22.12 5.08 8.72
CA GLU A 69 -22.74 4.81 7.41
C GLU A 69 -23.36 6.07 6.79
N ALA A 70 -24.03 6.89 7.59
CA ALA A 70 -24.56 8.15 7.13
C ALA A 70 -23.45 9.11 6.65
N LEU A 71 -22.36 9.23 7.41
CA LEU A 71 -21.20 10.01 7.03
C LEU A 71 -20.54 9.47 5.76
N GLN A 72 -20.38 8.16 5.66
CA GLN A 72 -19.82 7.50 4.47
C GLN A 72 -20.70 7.73 3.23
N ALA A 73 -22.03 7.66 3.38
CA ALA A 73 -22.96 7.92 2.29
C ALA A 73 -22.84 9.38 1.81
N TYR A 74 -22.75 10.33 2.74
CA TYR A 74 -22.52 11.74 2.42
C TYR A 74 -21.19 11.96 1.68
N GLN A 75 -20.09 11.39 2.19
CA GLN A 75 -18.78 11.48 1.56
C GLN A 75 -18.78 10.84 0.16
N ASN A 76 -19.42 9.71 0.01
CA ASN A 76 -19.55 9.05 -1.29
C ASN A 76 -20.30 9.94 -2.30
N GLN A 77 -21.37 10.60 -1.88
CA GLN A 77 -22.11 11.52 -2.73
C GLN A 77 -21.26 12.75 -3.08
N LEU A 78 -20.59 13.35 -2.11
CA LEU A 78 -19.73 14.52 -2.29
C LEU A 78 -18.61 14.28 -3.30
N HIS A 79 -18.02 13.06 -3.28
CA HIS A 79 -16.92 12.67 -4.17
C HIS A 79 -17.36 11.90 -5.42
N GLY A 80 -18.64 11.89 -5.77
CA GLY A 80 -19.16 11.20 -6.94
C GLY A 80 -19.04 9.68 -6.90
N ARG A 81 -18.85 9.10 -5.71
CA ARG A 81 -18.75 7.64 -5.52
C ARG A 81 -20.14 7.02 -5.37
N HIS A 82 -20.98 7.20 -6.39
CA HIS A 82 -22.34 6.66 -6.41
C HIS A 82 -22.35 5.13 -6.43
N ALA A 83 -23.53 4.53 -6.27
CA ALA A 83 -23.65 3.08 -6.13
C ALA A 83 -23.12 2.31 -7.35
N ASP A 84 -23.33 2.81 -8.55
CA ASP A 84 -22.83 2.26 -9.81
C ASP A 84 -21.30 2.27 -9.87
N VAL A 85 -20.64 3.36 -9.48
CA VAL A 85 -19.18 3.47 -9.41
C VAL A 85 -18.60 2.47 -8.42
N ARG A 86 -19.23 2.34 -7.24
CA ARG A 86 -18.81 1.36 -6.23
C ARG A 86 -19.01 -0.06 -6.71
N GLN A 87 -20.12 -0.35 -7.41
CA GLN A 87 -20.37 -1.66 -7.99
C GLN A 87 -19.38 -1.98 -9.11
N ALA A 88 -19.06 -1.02 -9.98
CA ALA A 88 -18.05 -1.20 -11.02
C ALA A 88 -16.67 -1.49 -10.42
N PHE A 89 -16.28 -0.76 -9.35
CA PHE A 89 -15.03 -1.03 -8.64
C PHE A 89 -15.00 -2.45 -8.05
N ARG A 90 -16.10 -2.89 -7.43
CA ARG A 90 -16.22 -4.24 -6.87
C ARG A 90 -16.08 -5.32 -7.96
N LEU A 91 -16.72 -5.13 -9.09
CA LEU A 91 -16.59 -6.06 -10.21
C LEU A 91 -15.17 -6.07 -10.79
N ALA A 92 -14.54 -4.92 -10.92
CA ALA A 92 -13.16 -4.82 -11.37
C ALA A 92 -12.20 -5.54 -10.41
N LEU A 93 -12.41 -5.40 -9.09
CA LEU A 93 -11.61 -6.09 -8.08
C LEU A 93 -11.76 -7.62 -8.18
N LEU A 94 -12.97 -8.13 -8.39
CA LEU A 94 -13.23 -9.56 -8.57
C LEU A 94 -12.66 -10.12 -9.88
N SER A 95 -12.37 -9.26 -10.85
CA SER A 95 -11.78 -9.65 -12.15
C SER A 95 -10.25 -9.57 -12.18
N VAL A 96 -9.60 -9.15 -11.10
CA VAL A 96 -8.14 -9.08 -11.02
C VAL A 96 -7.52 -10.47 -11.21
N THR A 97 -6.50 -10.53 -12.05
CA THR A 97 -5.72 -11.75 -12.31
C THR A 97 -4.28 -11.59 -11.83
N LEU A 98 -3.58 -12.70 -11.61
CA LEU A 98 -2.14 -12.65 -11.30
C LEU A 98 -1.34 -11.92 -12.39
N GLU A 99 -1.71 -12.09 -13.64
CA GLU A 99 -1.06 -11.41 -14.76
C GLU A 99 -1.26 -9.89 -14.66
N SER A 100 -2.51 -9.44 -14.47
CA SER A 100 -2.79 -8.00 -14.35
C SER A 100 -2.09 -7.39 -13.13
N LEU A 101 -2.03 -8.11 -12.00
CA LEU A 101 -1.32 -7.69 -10.80
C LEU A 101 0.19 -7.54 -11.07
N LYS A 102 0.81 -8.54 -11.71
CA LYS A 102 2.24 -8.50 -12.08
C LYS A 102 2.53 -7.37 -13.07
N ASN A 103 1.68 -7.16 -14.06
CA ASN A 103 1.84 -6.08 -15.02
C ASN A 103 1.81 -4.70 -14.34
N VAL A 104 0.91 -4.48 -13.39
CA VAL A 104 0.85 -3.23 -12.62
C VAL A 104 2.10 -3.07 -11.75
N ALA A 105 2.52 -4.12 -11.04
CA ALA A 105 3.72 -4.08 -10.21
C ALA A 105 4.98 -3.79 -11.05
N ALA A 106 5.14 -4.44 -12.21
CA ALA A 106 6.24 -4.20 -13.12
C ALA A 106 6.24 -2.77 -13.68
N THR A 107 5.05 -2.24 -14.02
CA THR A 107 4.93 -0.92 -14.64
C THR A 107 5.19 0.22 -13.66
N TYR A 108 4.67 0.11 -12.44
CA TYR A 108 4.60 1.23 -11.51
C TYR A 108 5.53 1.11 -10.30
N LEU A 109 6.00 -0.09 -9.95
CA LEU A 109 6.79 -0.30 -8.74
C LEU A 109 8.21 -0.78 -9.03
N LYS A 110 8.39 -1.68 -10.01
CA LYS A 110 9.70 -2.25 -10.30
C LYS A 110 10.63 -1.21 -10.93
N ASP A 111 11.87 -1.17 -10.46
CA ASP A 111 12.94 -0.28 -10.94
C ASP A 111 12.56 1.21 -10.94
N LYS A 112 11.70 1.61 -10.01
CA LYS A 112 11.37 3.02 -9.77
C LYS A 112 12.26 3.56 -8.65
N HIS A 113 12.49 4.87 -8.69
CA HIS A 113 13.18 5.59 -7.63
C HIS A 113 12.11 6.13 -6.65
N PRO A 114 11.87 5.44 -5.53
CA PRO A 114 10.91 5.91 -4.53
C PRO A 114 11.45 7.15 -3.81
N SER A 115 10.55 7.95 -3.28
CA SER A 115 10.91 8.89 -2.22
C SER A 115 10.93 8.13 -0.89
N GLU A 116 12.01 8.27 -0.15
CA GLU A 116 12.22 7.61 1.12
C GLU A 116 12.21 8.62 2.26
N ALA A 117 11.57 8.29 3.35
CA ALA A 117 11.56 9.11 4.57
C ALA A 117 11.64 8.22 5.80
N VAL A 118 12.38 8.66 6.79
CA VAL A 118 12.51 7.96 8.06
C VAL A 118 12.45 8.95 9.24
N VAL A 119 11.76 8.55 10.28
CA VAL A 119 11.78 9.25 11.57
C VAL A 119 12.51 8.34 12.56
N ALA A 120 13.66 8.79 13.04
CA ALA A 120 14.55 7.99 13.84
C ALA A 120 15.41 8.89 14.76
N PRO A 121 16.13 8.29 15.73
CA PRO A 121 17.14 9.02 16.49
C PRO A 121 18.22 9.65 15.60
N ALA A 122 18.78 10.78 16.04
CA ALA A 122 19.73 11.57 15.24
C ALA A 122 20.96 10.77 14.79
N GLU A 123 21.39 9.81 15.59
CA GLU A 123 22.56 8.95 15.31
C GLU A 123 22.40 8.14 14.02
N LEU A 124 21.16 7.88 13.58
CA LEU A 124 20.92 7.14 12.34
C LEU A 124 21.39 7.92 11.10
N SER A 125 21.46 9.25 11.16
CA SER A 125 21.94 10.07 10.05
C SER A 125 23.43 9.82 9.70
N GLU A 126 24.21 9.28 10.65
CA GLU A 126 25.62 8.91 10.45
C GLU A 126 25.78 7.59 9.70
N HIS A 127 24.70 6.79 9.59
CA HIS A 127 24.75 5.52 8.90
C HIS A 127 24.94 5.71 7.39
N LYS A 128 25.81 4.88 6.80
CA LYS A 128 26.20 5.01 5.38
C LYS A 128 25.03 5.11 4.41
N TYR A 129 23.96 4.37 4.65
CA TYR A 129 22.75 4.38 3.81
C TYR A 129 22.05 5.74 3.79
N PHE A 130 22.05 6.46 4.92
CA PHE A 130 21.31 7.71 5.10
C PHE A 130 22.15 8.98 4.88
N LYS A 131 23.39 8.86 4.42
CA LYS A 131 24.30 10.01 4.23
C LYS A 131 23.76 11.08 3.28
N ASP A 132 23.00 10.65 2.27
CA ASP A 132 22.45 11.54 1.24
C ASP A 132 21.02 12.00 1.56
N PHE A 133 20.49 11.62 2.73
CA PHE A 133 19.19 12.08 3.20
C PHE A 133 19.28 13.50 3.75
N GLU A 134 18.30 14.32 3.40
CA GLU A 134 18.14 15.64 3.99
C GLU A 134 17.59 15.49 5.42
N VAL A 135 18.32 16.01 6.40
CA VAL A 135 18.03 15.83 7.83
C VAL A 135 17.29 17.04 8.38
N TYR A 136 16.14 16.82 8.97
CA TYR A 136 15.36 17.83 9.67
C TYR A 136 15.22 17.44 11.14
N SER A 137 15.45 18.40 12.04
CA SER A 137 15.16 18.23 13.47
C SER A 137 13.70 18.55 13.74
N VAL A 138 13.03 17.67 14.46
CA VAL A 138 11.62 17.81 14.85
C VAL A 138 11.56 18.11 16.35
#